data_f9a34c0ec46153d4c07b868dd2f26738
#
_entry.id   f9a34c0ec46153d4c07b868dd2f26738
#
_cell.length_a   1.000
_cell.length_b   1.000
_cell.length_c   1.000
_cell.angle_alpha   90.00
_cell.angle_beta   90.00
_cell.angle_gamma   90.00
#
_symmetry.space_group_name_H-M   'P 1'
#
loop_
_entity.id
_entity.type
_entity.pdbx_description
1 polymer ?
#
loop_
_entity_poly.entity_id
_entity_poly.type
_entity_poly.pdbx_seq_one_letter_code
_entity_poly.pdbx_strand_id
1 'polypeptide(L)'
;TTVAMTGGSGAPDMAAVISAMPDEWYNHIMMPFNDTTSLNTLRDELLERWGPLKMSEAIAYTAFRGTYGETITFGEGRNDFLISCIGTSKSPSPIWEWAASYCGIAAYHLAIDPARPLQTLVLPGILAPAKADRFAFDERNNLLKSGIATHQIQPGDVVAIEREISMYQLN
;
A
#
# COMPACT_ATOMS: atom_id res chain seq x y z
N THR A 1 10.96 -31.30 13.96
CA THR A 1 11.97 -30.30 14.35
C THR A 1 11.82 -29.14 13.37
N THR A 2 11.33 -28.01 13.85
CA THR A 2 11.32 -26.75 13.07
C THR A 2 12.71 -26.14 13.19
N VAL A 3 13.37 -25.95 12.07
CA VAL A 3 14.65 -25.23 11.99
C VAL A 3 14.33 -23.81 11.60
N ALA A 4 14.80 -22.83 12.42
CA ALA A 4 14.68 -21.43 12.06
C ALA A 4 15.50 -21.13 10.80
N MET A 5 14.92 -20.42 9.83
CA MET A 5 15.66 -19.91 8.69
C MET A 5 16.69 -18.89 9.17
N THR A 6 17.96 -19.10 8.81
CA THR A 6 19.06 -18.20 9.12
C THR A 6 19.68 -17.69 7.82
N GLY A 7 20.17 -16.44 7.82
CA GLY A 7 20.95 -15.88 6.70
C GLY A 7 20.18 -14.99 5.74
N GLY A 8 18.88 -14.75 5.94
CA GLY A 8 18.17 -13.69 5.22
C GLY A 8 18.48 -12.32 5.83
N SER A 9 19.10 -11.44 5.10
CA SER A 9 19.34 -10.05 5.53
C SER A 9 19.27 -9.10 4.33
N GLY A 10 18.78 -7.89 4.56
CA GLY A 10 18.71 -6.81 3.58
C GLY A 10 17.38 -6.70 2.84
N ALA A 11 17.16 -5.54 2.22
CA ALA A 11 16.08 -5.29 1.30
C ALA A 11 16.41 -5.85 -0.09
N PRO A 12 15.41 -6.25 -0.90
CA PRO A 12 15.64 -6.70 -2.26
C PRO A 12 16.19 -5.55 -3.12
N ASP A 13 16.97 -5.89 -4.14
CA ASP A 13 17.45 -4.92 -5.13
C ASP A 13 16.33 -4.58 -6.13
N MET A 14 15.62 -3.51 -5.84
CA MET A 14 14.54 -3.02 -6.70
C MET A 14 15.05 -2.44 -8.03
N ALA A 15 16.31 -2.01 -8.12
CA ALA A 15 16.86 -1.50 -9.38
C ALA A 15 16.94 -2.62 -10.42
N ALA A 16 17.32 -3.84 -10.01
CA ALA A 16 17.32 -5.00 -10.89
C ALA A 16 15.91 -5.37 -11.37
N VAL A 17 14.90 -5.27 -10.49
CA VAL A 17 13.51 -5.54 -10.84
C VAL A 17 12.99 -4.51 -11.85
N ILE A 18 13.23 -3.22 -11.62
CA ILE A 18 12.80 -2.14 -12.50
C ILE A 18 13.49 -2.24 -13.87
N SER A 19 14.79 -2.51 -13.90
CA SER A 19 15.51 -2.67 -15.17
C SER A 19 15.02 -3.87 -16.01
N ALA A 20 14.40 -4.85 -15.36
CA ALA A 20 13.79 -5.99 -16.04
C ALA A 20 12.31 -5.75 -16.44
N MET A 21 11.70 -4.65 -15.99
CA MET A 21 10.34 -4.31 -16.42
C MET A 21 10.34 -3.88 -17.89
N PRO A 22 9.49 -4.49 -18.73
CA PRO A 22 9.32 -4.03 -20.11
C PRO A 22 8.71 -2.61 -20.14
N ASP A 23 8.92 -1.94 -21.28
CA ASP A 23 8.36 -0.60 -21.55
C ASP A 23 6.87 -0.73 -21.96
N GLU A 24 6.07 -1.30 -21.07
CA GLU A 24 4.62 -1.47 -21.21
C GLU A 24 3.90 -0.56 -20.21
N TRP A 25 2.64 -0.24 -20.50
CA TRP A 25 1.81 0.58 -19.64
C TRP A 25 1.16 -0.26 -18.54
N TYR A 26 1.63 -0.11 -17.32
CA TYR A 26 1.07 -0.72 -16.12
C TYR A 26 0.26 0.32 -15.35
N ASN A 27 -1.06 0.21 -15.32
CA ASN A 27 -1.91 1.14 -14.58
C ASN A 27 -1.81 0.96 -13.06
N HIS A 28 -1.63 -0.27 -12.60
CA HIS A 28 -1.60 -0.63 -11.19
C HIS A 28 -0.42 -1.55 -10.90
N ILE A 29 0.40 -1.18 -9.93
CA ILE A 29 1.59 -1.93 -9.53
C ILE A 29 1.46 -2.33 -8.07
N MET A 30 1.58 -3.63 -7.77
CA MET A 30 1.64 -4.10 -6.40
C MET A 30 3.08 -4.07 -5.90
N MET A 31 3.31 -3.38 -4.77
CA MET A 31 4.61 -3.29 -4.13
C MET A 31 4.60 -4.06 -2.81
N PRO A 32 5.27 -5.24 -2.73
CA PRO A 32 5.28 -6.09 -1.54
C PRO A 32 6.17 -5.56 -0.42
N PHE A 33 7.07 -4.62 -0.72
CA PHE A 33 8.05 -4.07 0.21
C PHE A 33 7.69 -2.63 0.58
N ASN A 34 7.97 -2.26 1.81
CA ASN A 34 7.71 -0.91 2.32
C ASN A 34 8.95 -0.23 2.91
N ASP A 35 10.14 -0.80 2.70
CA ASP A 35 11.38 -0.14 3.09
C ASP A 35 11.63 1.11 2.23
N THR A 36 12.30 2.09 2.83
CA THR A 36 12.51 3.40 2.22
C THR A 36 13.28 3.32 0.90
N THR A 37 14.28 2.45 0.80
CA THR A 37 15.09 2.31 -0.41
C THR A 37 14.27 1.77 -1.57
N SER A 38 13.54 0.68 -1.35
CA SER A 38 12.68 0.06 -2.37
C SER A 38 11.57 1.00 -2.84
N LEU A 39 10.92 1.71 -1.91
CA LEU A 39 9.87 2.67 -2.26
C LEU A 39 10.42 3.90 -3.00
N ASN A 40 11.62 4.39 -2.65
CA ASN A 40 12.24 5.50 -3.38
C ASN A 40 12.60 5.10 -4.80
N THR A 41 13.17 3.92 -5.02
CA THR A 41 13.51 3.41 -6.34
C THR A 41 12.25 3.25 -7.22
N LEU A 42 11.16 2.72 -6.64
CA LEU A 42 9.88 2.63 -7.34
C LEU A 42 9.28 4.01 -7.65
N ARG A 43 9.31 4.93 -6.68
CA ARG A 43 8.83 6.31 -6.88
C ARG A 43 9.55 6.99 -8.05
N ASP A 44 10.87 6.86 -8.12
CA ASP A 44 11.66 7.51 -9.15
C ASP A 44 11.32 6.95 -10.55
N GLU A 45 11.10 5.64 -10.67
CA GLU A 45 10.59 5.02 -11.91
C GLU A 45 9.17 5.49 -12.25
N LEU A 46 8.26 5.57 -11.27
CA LEU A 46 6.90 6.06 -11.50
C LEU A 46 6.90 7.52 -11.98
N LEU A 47 7.77 8.36 -11.41
CA LEU A 47 7.92 9.75 -11.84
C LEU A 47 8.48 9.86 -13.27
N GLU A 48 9.41 8.98 -13.64
CA GLU A 48 9.93 8.91 -15.01
C GLU A 48 8.83 8.48 -15.99
N ARG A 49 8.01 7.47 -15.62
CA ARG A 49 6.86 7.02 -16.42
C ARG A 49 5.77 8.09 -16.55
N TRP A 50 5.52 8.85 -15.49
CA TRP A 50 4.61 10.00 -15.52
C TRP A 50 5.12 11.12 -16.42
N GLY A 51 6.42 11.19 -16.64
CA GLY A 51 7.09 12.25 -17.38
C GLY A 51 6.66 12.37 -18.84
N PRO A 52 6.94 13.53 -19.48
CA PRO A 52 6.45 13.84 -20.83
C PRO A 52 7.05 12.95 -21.94
N LEU A 53 8.09 12.20 -21.64
CA LEU A 53 8.73 11.30 -22.61
C LEU A 53 8.09 9.92 -22.65
N LYS A 54 7.58 9.40 -21.51
CA LYS A 54 6.96 8.08 -21.44
C LYS A 54 5.42 8.15 -21.42
N MET A 55 4.85 9.11 -20.71
CA MET A 55 3.38 9.32 -20.57
C MET A 55 2.60 8.04 -20.29
N SER A 56 3.15 7.18 -19.43
CA SER A 56 2.57 5.90 -19.02
C SER A 56 2.35 5.92 -17.50
N GLU A 57 1.29 6.59 -17.09
CA GLU A 57 0.96 6.79 -15.68
C GLU A 57 0.64 5.46 -15.00
N ALA A 58 1.13 5.33 -13.76
CA ALA A 58 0.84 4.19 -12.92
C ALA A 58 0.69 4.63 -11.46
N ILE A 59 -0.10 3.88 -10.69
CA ILE A 59 -0.15 4.01 -9.24
C ILE A 59 0.32 2.71 -8.59
N ALA A 60 1.15 2.82 -7.56
CA ALA A 60 1.61 1.68 -6.80
C ALA A 60 0.82 1.53 -5.50
N TYR A 61 0.54 0.29 -5.12
CA TYR A 61 -0.17 -0.07 -3.90
C TYR A 61 0.73 -0.88 -2.98
N THR A 62 0.87 -0.41 -1.76
CA THR A 62 1.65 -1.10 -0.72
C THR A 62 0.90 -1.10 0.61
N ALA A 63 1.46 -1.73 1.62
CA ALA A 63 0.87 -1.80 2.94
C ALA A 63 1.92 -1.60 4.03
N PHE A 64 1.53 -1.00 5.15
CA PHE A 64 2.38 -0.84 6.31
C PHE A 64 1.77 -1.50 7.54
N ARG A 65 2.55 -2.36 8.20
CA ARG A 65 2.14 -3.06 9.42
C ARG A 65 2.86 -2.46 10.63
N GLY A 66 2.11 -1.91 11.55
CA GLY A 66 2.66 -1.31 12.76
C GLY A 66 1.56 -0.80 13.69
N THR A 67 1.97 -0.26 14.81
CA THR A 67 1.11 0.50 15.71
C THR A 67 0.65 1.80 15.05
N TYR A 68 -0.32 2.47 15.64
CA TYR A 68 -0.78 3.78 15.18
C TYR A 68 0.38 4.79 15.04
N GLY A 69 1.21 4.94 16.08
CA GLY A 69 2.34 5.87 16.06
C GLY A 69 3.39 5.54 14.99
N GLU A 70 3.72 4.26 14.82
CA GLU A 70 4.65 3.82 13.77
C GLU A 70 4.09 4.10 12.38
N THR A 71 2.78 3.91 12.19
CA THR A 71 2.12 4.13 10.91
C THR A 71 2.06 5.63 10.56
N ILE A 72 1.80 6.51 11.53
CA ILE A 72 1.88 7.97 11.37
C ILE A 72 3.30 8.38 10.96
N THR A 73 4.32 7.95 11.73
CA THR A 73 5.71 8.29 11.45
C THR A 73 6.14 7.83 10.05
N PHE A 74 5.70 6.65 9.63
CA PHE A 74 5.97 6.16 8.28
C PHE A 74 5.31 7.05 7.21
N GLY A 75 4.05 7.42 7.41
CA GLY A 75 3.32 8.28 6.48
C GLY A 75 3.94 9.67 6.38
N GLU A 76 4.20 10.32 7.52
CA GLU A 76 4.80 11.67 7.59
C GLU A 76 6.23 11.74 6.99
N GLY A 77 6.94 10.61 6.99
CA GLY A 77 8.27 10.51 6.35
C GLY A 77 8.22 10.45 4.83
N ARG A 78 7.03 10.49 4.20
CA ARG A 78 6.86 10.35 2.75
C ARG A 78 5.89 11.40 2.19
N ASN A 79 6.05 11.68 0.89
CA ASN A 79 5.17 12.61 0.15
C ASN A 79 5.09 12.16 -1.31
N ASP A 80 4.53 10.97 -1.54
CA ASP A 80 4.54 10.30 -2.84
C ASP A 80 3.12 10.25 -3.42
N PHE A 81 2.83 11.02 -4.46
CA PHE A 81 1.48 11.08 -5.04
C PHE A 81 1.12 9.89 -5.95
N LEU A 82 2.10 9.11 -6.38
CA LEU A 82 1.91 7.90 -7.20
C LEU A 82 1.95 6.59 -6.38
N ILE A 83 2.02 6.69 -5.06
CA ILE A 83 2.01 5.52 -4.17
C ILE A 83 0.85 5.66 -3.19
N SER A 84 0.05 4.61 -3.07
CA SER A 84 -0.97 4.47 -2.04
C SER A 84 -0.55 3.39 -1.05
N CYS A 85 -0.50 3.72 0.23
CA CYS A 85 -0.14 2.80 1.30
C CYS A 85 -1.30 2.62 2.28
N ILE A 86 -1.75 1.38 2.47
CA ILE A 86 -2.80 1.08 3.46
C ILE A 86 -2.17 0.67 4.80
N GLY A 87 -2.60 1.33 5.87
CA GLY A 87 -2.22 0.95 7.23
C GLY A 87 -2.96 -0.30 7.67
N THR A 88 -2.24 -1.37 8.05
CA THR A 88 -2.84 -2.68 8.38
C THR A 88 -2.96 -2.94 9.87
N SER A 89 -2.49 -2.00 10.72
CA SER A 89 -2.32 -2.24 12.14
C SER A 89 -1.46 -3.49 12.40
N LYS A 90 -1.80 -4.30 13.38
CA LYS A 90 -1.13 -5.58 13.67
C LYS A 90 -1.90 -6.78 13.10
N SER A 91 -2.41 -6.65 11.88
CA SER A 91 -3.08 -7.78 11.21
C SER A 91 -2.20 -9.03 11.18
N PRO A 92 -2.77 -10.24 11.35
CA PRO A 92 -2.03 -11.48 11.16
C PRO A 92 -1.54 -11.70 9.74
N SER A 93 -2.28 -11.17 8.74
CA SER A 93 -1.87 -11.25 7.33
C SER A 93 -0.64 -10.39 7.07
N PRO A 94 0.35 -10.91 6.35
CA PRO A 94 1.56 -10.17 6.02
C PRO A 94 1.29 -9.02 5.04
N ILE A 95 2.19 -8.04 5.00
CA ILE A 95 2.02 -6.80 4.21
C ILE A 95 1.86 -7.06 2.71
N TRP A 96 2.52 -8.07 2.15
CA TRP A 96 2.40 -8.40 0.72
C TRP A 96 1.02 -8.96 0.35
N GLU A 97 0.35 -9.69 1.25
CA GLU A 97 -1.05 -10.11 1.02
C GLU A 97 -1.99 -8.91 1.03
N TRP A 98 -1.79 -7.98 1.97
CA TRP A 98 -2.54 -6.73 1.99
C TRP A 98 -2.31 -5.92 0.72
N ALA A 99 -1.06 -5.74 0.31
CA ALA A 99 -0.73 -5.01 -0.91
C ALA A 99 -1.33 -5.68 -2.15
N ALA A 100 -1.28 -7.01 -2.25
CA ALA A 100 -1.86 -7.77 -3.35
C ALA A 100 -3.39 -7.65 -3.40
N SER A 101 -4.07 -7.83 -2.26
CA SER A 101 -5.52 -7.69 -2.17
C SER A 101 -5.97 -6.27 -2.50
N TYR A 102 -5.27 -5.27 -1.97
CA TYR A 102 -5.55 -3.85 -2.20
C TYR A 102 -5.37 -3.48 -3.68
N CYS A 103 -4.23 -3.82 -4.26
CA CYS A 103 -3.95 -3.58 -5.68
C CYS A 103 -4.94 -4.32 -6.59
N GLY A 104 -5.24 -5.59 -6.30
CA GLY A 104 -6.16 -6.41 -7.11
C GLY A 104 -7.58 -5.86 -7.10
N ILE A 105 -8.09 -5.42 -5.96
CA ILE A 105 -9.41 -4.78 -5.84
C ILE A 105 -9.42 -3.42 -6.56
N ALA A 106 -8.38 -2.61 -6.40
CA ALA A 106 -8.25 -1.35 -7.11
C ALA A 106 -8.24 -1.57 -8.63
N ALA A 107 -7.38 -2.44 -9.13
CA ALA A 107 -7.26 -2.74 -10.54
C ALA A 107 -8.58 -3.25 -11.14
N TYR A 108 -9.27 -4.17 -10.46
CA TYR A 108 -10.54 -4.71 -10.93
C TYR A 108 -11.63 -3.64 -11.05
N HIS A 109 -11.82 -2.83 -10.00
CA HIS A 109 -12.89 -1.85 -9.97
C HIS A 109 -12.63 -0.63 -10.85
N LEU A 110 -11.38 -0.15 -10.89
CA LEU A 110 -11.01 1.00 -11.72
C LEU A 110 -10.93 0.66 -13.21
N ALA A 111 -10.73 -0.61 -13.57
CA ALA A 111 -10.85 -1.06 -14.96
C ALA A 111 -12.31 -1.01 -15.47
N ILE A 112 -13.29 -1.19 -14.55
CA ILE A 112 -14.73 -1.10 -14.89
C ILE A 112 -15.20 0.35 -14.89
N ASP A 113 -14.81 1.10 -13.86
CA ASP A 113 -15.17 2.51 -13.68
C ASP A 113 -13.99 3.28 -13.05
N PRO A 114 -13.20 4.00 -13.86
CA PRO A 114 -12.05 4.77 -13.38
C PRO A 114 -12.38 5.88 -12.36
N ALA A 115 -13.63 6.33 -12.32
CA ALA A 115 -14.09 7.35 -11.38
C ALA A 115 -14.67 6.76 -10.08
N ARG A 116 -14.68 5.43 -9.94
CA ARG A 116 -15.25 4.77 -8.77
C ARG A 116 -14.42 5.01 -7.51
N PRO A 117 -15.01 5.53 -6.42
CA PRO A 117 -14.34 5.55 -5.13
C PRO A 117 -14.07 4.12 -4.64
N LEU A 118 -12.85 3.85 -4.20
CA LEU A 118 -12.49 2.52 -3.65
C LEU A 118 -13.00 2.31 -2.22
N GLN A 119 -13.91 3.13 -1.75
CA GLN A 119 -14.53 3.06 -0.44
C GLN A 119 -15.47 1.85 -0.33
N THR A 120 -15.52 1.22 0.85
CA THR A 120 -16.38 0.07 1.20
C THR A 120 -16.11 -1.23 0.45
N LEU A 121 -15.09 -1.30 -0.37
CA LEU A 121 -14.71 -2.52 -1.08
C LEU A 121 -14.02 -3.50 -0.15
N VAL A 122 -14.48 -4.73 -0.16
CA VAL A 122 -13.93 -5.81 0.68
C VAL A 122 -12.57 -6.25 0.14
N LEU A 123 -11.61 -6.42 1.04
CA LEU A 123 -10.29 -6.98 0.76
C LEU A 123 -10.34 -8.51 0.99
N PRO A 124 -10.40 -9.32 -0.06
CA PRO A 124 -10.51 -10.76 0.08
C PRO A 124 -9.21 -11.37 0.61
N GLY A 125 -9.34 -12.43 1.40
CA GLY A 125 -8.20 -13.19 1.93
C GLY A 125 -7.47 -12.53 3.10
N ILE A 126 -7.87 -11.34 3.52
CA ILE A 126 -7.21 -10.60 4.59
C ILE A 126 -7.85 -10.91 5.95
N LEU A 127 -7.02 -11.22 6.93
CA LEU A 127 -7.43 -11.42 8.31
C LEU A 127 -7.46 -10.09 9.08
N ALA A 128 -8.57 -9.83 9.76
CA ALA A 128 -8.73 -8.64 10.57
C ALA A 128 -7.74 -8.63 11.76
N PRO A 129 -7.19 -7.46 12.14
CA PRO A 129 -6.45 -7.32 13.39
C PRO A 129 -7.33 -7.60 14.59
N ALA A 130 -6.71 -8.03 15.69
CA ALA A 130 -7.41 -8.23 16.97
C ALA A 130 -8.12 -6.94 17.40
N LYS A 131 -9.24 -7.05 18.10
CA LYS A 131 -10.07 -5.88 18.49
C LYS A 131 -9.28 -4.80 19.24
N ALA A 132 -8.30 -5.20 20.06
CA ALA A 132 -7.45 -4.28 20.81
C ALA A 132 -6.45 -3.51 19.95
N ASP A 133 -6.14 -4.03 18.77
CA ASP A 133 -5.16 -3.43 17.86
C ASP A 133 -5.81 -2.62 16.70
N ARG A 134 -7.16 -2.60 16.63
CA ARG A 134 -7.88 -1.86 15.59
C ARG A 134 -7.75 -0.36 15.80
N PHE A 135 -7.47 0.36 14.73
CA PHE A 135 -7.43 1.81 14.77
C PHE A 135 -8.80 2.39 15.13
N ALA A 136 -8.84 3.29 16.11
CA ALA A 136 -10.03 4.04 16.46
C ALA A 136 -10.43 5.03 15.33
N PHE A 137 -11.62 5.57 15.38
CA PHE A 137 -12.12 6.47 14.33
C PHE A 137 -11.27 7.73 14.15
N ASP A 138 -10.87 8.35 15.25
CA ASP A 138 -10.00 9.52 15.28
C ASP A 138 -8.58 9.19 14.80
N GLU A 139 -8.05 8.03 15.17
CA GLU A 139 -6.77 7.53 14.67
C GLU A 139 -6.80 7.37 13.15
N ARG A 140 -7.84 6.76 12.57
CA ARG A 140 -8.00 6.61 11.13
C ARG A 140 -8.05 7.97 10.42
N ASN A 141 -8.77 8.95 10.97
CA ASN A 141 -8.78 10.30 10.41
C ASN A 141 -7.41 10.98 10.43
N ASN A 142 -6.60 10.73 11.47
CA ASN A 142 -5.24 11.26 11.52
C ASN A 142 -4.31 10.54 10.54
N LEU A 143 -4.46 9.22 10.37
CA LEU A 143 -3.71 8.46 9.37
C LEU A 143 -3.94 9.01 7.95
N LEU A 144 -5.17 9.38 7.61
CA LEU A 144 -5.47 10.02 6.34
C LEU A 144 -4.72 11.34 6.15
N LYS A 145 -4.58 12.15 7.20
CA LYS A 145 -3.79 13.40 7.14
C LYS A 145 -2.30 13.14 6.95
N SER A 146 -1.81 11.99 7.37
CA SER A 146 -0.42 11.54 7.19
C SER A 146 -0.21 10.73 5.89
N GLY A 147 -1.16 10.78 4.94
CA GLY A 147 -1.02 10.10 3.65
C GLY A 147 -1.19 8.58 3.70
N ILE A 148 -1.87 8.04 4.70
CA ILE A 148 -2.09 6.60 4.85
C ILE A 148 -3.56 6.26 4.59
N ALA A 149 -3.81 5.40 3.61
CA ALA A 149 -5.13 4.84 3.34
C ALA A 149 -5.60 3.96 4.51
N THR A 150 -6.90 3.97 4.77
CA THR A 150 -7.48 3.32 5.95
C THR A 150 -8.43 2.19 5.59
N HIS A 151 -8.54 1.24 6.50
CA HIS A 151 -9.51 0.15 6.43
C HIS A 151 -10.47 0.19 7.62
N GLN A 152 -11.64 -0.38 7.45
CA GLN A 152 -12.60 -0.64 8.52
C GLN A 152 -12.92 -2.12 8.59
N ILE A 153 -13.29 -2.56 9.78
CA ILE A 153 -13.74 -3.93 10.01
C ILE A 153 -15.26 -3.95 10.07
N GLN A 154 -15.87 -4.66 9.13
CA GLN A 154 -17.30 -4.88 9.05
C GLN A 154 -17.75 -6.07 9.91
N PRO A 155 -19.05 -6.27 10.16
CA PRO A 155 -19.56 -7.45 10.85
C PRO A 155 -19.05 -8.74 10.21
N GLY A 156 -18.66 -9.71 11.06
CA GLY A 156 -18.05 -10.97 10.62
C GLY A 156 -16.55 -10.89 10.38
N ASP A 157 -15.88 -9.87 10.94
CA ASP A 157 -14.44 -9.61 10.81
C ASP A 157 -13.99 -9.41 9.34
N VAL A 158 -14.90 -8.95 8.50
CA VAL A 158 -14.62 -8.63 7.10
C VAL A 158 -13.85 -7.31 7.01
N VAL A 159 -12.71 -7.34 6.36
CA VAL A 159 -11.87 -6.15 6.13
C VAL A 159 -12.32 -5.44 4.86
N ALA A 160 -12.60 -4.15 4.95
CA ALA A 160 -12.95 -3.33 3.79
C ALA A 160 -12.15 -2.03 3.77
N ILE A 161 -11.88 -1.51 2.58
CA ILE A 161 -11.28 -0.19 2.41
C ILE A 161 -12.25 0.85 2.97
N GLU A 162 -11.79 1.69 3.89
CA GLU A 162 -12.58 2.83 4.38
C GLU A 162 -12.36 4.04 3.48
N ARG A 163 -11.10 4.42 3.27
CA ARG A 163 -10.72 5.48 2.33
C ARG A 163 -9.38 5.15 1.69
N GLU A 164 -9.34 5.25 0.39
CA GLU A 164 -8.12 5.20 -0.40
C GLU A 164 -7.62 6.62 -0.63
N ILE A 165 -6.33 6.82 -0.38
CA ILE A 165 -5.59 8.05 -0.69
C ILE A 165 -4.16 7.70 -1.09
N SER A 166 -3.52 8.57 -1.85
CA SER A 166 -2.07 8.50 -2.07
C SER A 166 -1.31 9.03 -0.86
N MET A 167 -0.02 8.75 -0.80
CA MET A 167 0.86 9.26 0.27
C MET A 167 1.22 10.74 0.07
N TYR A 168 0.50 11.46 -0.79
CA TYR A 168 0.68 12.89 -0.99
C TYR A 168 0.21 13.69 0.23
N GLN A 169 1.04 14.63 0.67
CA GLN A 169 0.74 15.52 1.77
C GLN A 169 0.91 16.96 1.28
N LEU A 170 -0.11 17.79 1.57
CA LEU A 170 0.00 19.22 1.37
C LEU A 170 0.93 19.79 2.46
N ASN A 171 2.06 20.32 2.06
CA ASN A 171 2.94 21.12 2.92
C ASN A 171 2.52 22.58 2.89
#